data_b90e9b86ac9482068db6a09a6c17bd66
#
_entry.id   b90e9b86ac9482068db6a09a6c17bd66
#
_cell.length_a   1.000
_cell.length_b   1.000
_cell.length_c   1.000
_cell.angle_alpha   90.00
_cell.angle_beta   90.00
_cell.angle_gamma   90.00
#
_symmetry.space_group_name_H-M   'P 1'
#
loop_
_entity.id
_entity.type
_entity.pdbx_description
1 polymer ?
#
loop_
_entity_poly.entity_id
_entity_poly.type
_entity_poly.pdbx_seq_one_letter_code
_entity_poly.pdbx_strand_id
1 'polypeptide(L)'
;MAKKQKIFVLDTSVLLHDHQSITTFEDNNVAIPITVLEELDKFKVGNDTKNFCAREVIRFIDRLSGNGSLQDWISLGKEKGSFRVIMEQKPKTIDAEAIYAEGKNDHKIINAALYLKENEPKKTVTLVTKDINLRIKAKALGVIAEDYETGKVAITSEEKSNTSEGVDSERIREIFTKGR
;
A
#
# COMPACT_ATOMS: atom_id res chain seq x y z
N MET A 1 -19.74 -17.31 -0.98
CA MET A 1 -18.35 -17.51 -0.59
C MET A 1 -17.78 -16.25 0.03
N ALA A 2 -17.13 -16.39 1.15
CA ALA A 2 -16.51 -15.25 1.82
C ALA A 2 -15.41 -14.67 0.92
N LYS A 3 -15.44 -13.36 0.72
CA LYS A 3 -14.41 -12.61 0.00
C LYS A 3 -13.08 -12.78 0.73
N LYS A 4 -12.02 -13.17 0.02
CA LYS A 4 -10.70 -13.30 0.61
C LYS A 4 -10.20 -11.92 1.03
N GLN A 5 -9.95 -11.73 2.31
CA GLN A 5 -9.46 -10.47 2.84
C GLN A 5 -8.05 -10.19 2.33
N LYS A 6 -7.78 -8.95 1.98
CA LYS A 6 -6.48 -8.50 1.49
C LYS A 6 -5.78 -7.66 2.55
N ILE A 7 -4.46 -7.64 2.47
CA ILE A 7 -3.62 -6.70 3.22
C ILE A 7 -2.91 -5.81 2.21
N PHE A 8 -3.11 -4.51 2.33
CA PHE A 8 -2.40 -3.53 1.52
C PHE A 8 -1.26 -2.92 2.33
N VAL A 9 -0.04 -3.08 1.81
CA VAL A 9 1.16 -2.46 2.40
C VAL A 9 1.42 -1.17 1.64
N LEU A 10 1.40 -0.04 2.33
CA LEU A 10 1.52 1.27 1.70
C LEU A 10 2.95 1.80 1.78
N ASP A 11 3.47 2.24 0.64
CA ASP A 11 4.71 2.98 0.54
C ASP A 11 4.50 4.46 0.89
N THR A 12 5.56 5.14 1.25
CA THR A 12 5.58 6.57 1.55
C THR A 12 4.97 7.42 0.44
N SER A 13 5.24 7.08 -0.82
CA SER A 13 4.73 7.82 -1.99
C SER A 13 3.21 7.90 -2.02
N VAL A 14 2.51 6.86 -1.56
CA VAL A 14 1.04 6.82 -1.49
C VAL A 14 0.54 7.81 -0.44
N LEU A 15 1.14 7.80 0.73
CA LEU A 15 0.73 8.65 1.85
C LEU A 15 1.00 10.13 1.59
N LEU A 16 2.10 10.43 0.88
CA LEU A 16 2.43 11.80 0.48
C LEU A 16 1.56 12.30 -0.66
N HIS A 17 0.99 11.40 -1.44
CA HIS A 17 0.04 11.73 -2.51
C HIS A 17 -1.37 11.95 -1.97
N ASP A 18 -1.80 11.13 -1.00
CA ASP A 18 -3.14 11.19 -0.40
C ASP A 18 -3.07 10.80 1.07
N HIS A 19 -3.18 11.80 1.95
CA HIS A 19 -3.09 11.57 3.40
C HIS A 19 -4.26 10.74 3.96
N GLN A 20 -5.35 10.62 3.21
CA GLN A 20 -6.51 9.82 3.61
C GLN A 20 -6.45 8.38 3.08
N SER A 21 -5.38 8.02 2.38
CA SER A 21 -5.25 6.73 1.70
C SER A 21 -5.45 5.52 2.62
N ILE A 22 -5.04 5.58 3.88
CA ILE A 22 -5.19 4.47 4.83
C ILE A 22 -6.65 4.00 4.93
N THR A 23 -7.60 4.91 4.81
CA THR A 23 -9.03 4.61 4.97
C THR A 23 -9.77 4.32 3.67
N THR A 24 -9.07 4.23 2.55
CA THR A 24 -9.69 4.06 1.22
C THR A 24 -9.76 2.61 0.73
N PHE A 25 -9.31 1.65 1.52
CA PHE A 25 -9.21 0.25 1.11
C PHE A 25 -10.38 -0.62 1.61
N GLU A 26 -11.54 -0.01 1.76
CA GLU A 26 -12.78 -0.68 2.18
C GLU A 26 -12.61 -1.47 3.49
N ASP A 27 -13.01 -2.74 3.49
CA ASP A 27 -12.92 -3.63 4.66
C ASP A 27 -11.61 -4.42 4.70
N ASN A 28 -10.65 -4.10 3.85
CA ASN A 28 -9.35 -4.75 3.83
C ASN A 28 -8.41 -4.15 4.87
N ASN A 29 -7.42 -4.93 5.27
CA ASN A 29 -6.41 -4.48 6.21
C ASN A 29 -5.33 -3.65 5.52
N VAL A 30 -4.78 -2.70 6.25
CA VAL A 30 -3.73 -1.81 5.77
C VAL A 30 -2.55 -1.86 6.73
N ALA A 31 -1.36 -1.99 6.20
CA ALA A 31 -0.13 -2.00 6.99
C ALA A 31 0.88 -0.99 6.44
N ILE A 32 1.64 -0.41 7.34
CA ILE A 32 2.73 0.51 6.98
C ILE A 32 4.02 -0.03 7.62
N PRO A 33 5.08 -0.24 6.83
CA PRO A 33 6.39 -0.57 7.40
C PRO A 33 6.90 0.57 8.29
N ILE A 34 7.60 0.24 9.35
CA ILE A 34 8.21 1.26 10.24
C ILE A 34 9.12 2.21 9.46
N THR A 35 9.78 1.72 8.42
CA THR A 35 10.59 2.52 7.51
C THR A 35 9.80 3.67 6.89
N VAL A 36 8.54 3.44 6.57
CA VAL A 36 7.64 4.48 6.02
C VAL A 36 7.39 5.58 7.05
N LEU A 37 7.21 5.22 8.32
CA LEU A 37 7.08 6.23 9.38
C LEU A 37 8.34 7.08 9.51
N GLU A 38 9.51 6.47 9.41
CA GLU A 38 10.78 7.18 9.43
C GLU A 38 10.90 8.15 8.24
N GLU A 39 10.45 7.74 7.06
CA GLU A 39 10.44 8.62 5.89
C GLU A 39 9.45 9.77 6.04
N LEU A 40 8.25 9.51 6.57
CA LEU A 40 7.26 10.56 6.84
C LEU A 40 7.80 11.61 7.80
N ASP A 41 8.58 11.21 8.79
CA ASP A 41 9.20 12.14 9.74
C ASP A 41 10.10 13.15 9.03
N LYS A 42 10.80 12.72 7.98
CA LYS A 42 11.65 13.61 7.17
C LYS A 42 10.85 14.64 6.37
N PHE A 43 9.59 14.34 6.04
CA PHE A 43 8.73 15.23 5.24
C PHE A 43 7.80 16.09 6.08
N LYS A 44 7.81 15.99 7.41
CA LYS A 44 6.86 16.74 8.26
C LYS A 44 7.07 18.24 8.29
N VAL A 45 8.27 18.71 7.95
CA VAL A 45 8.65 20.13 7.96
C VAL A 45 8.64 20.66 6.53
N GLY A 46 7.96 21.79 6.32
CA GLY A 46 7.84 22.43 5.02
C GLY A 46 6.41 22.87 4.73
N ASN A 47 6.23 23.56 3.60
CA ASN A 47 4.96 24.16 3.20
C ASN A 47 4.34 23.51 1.96
N ASP A 48 4.96 22.48 1.40
CA ASP A 48 4.44 21.78 0.24
C ASP A 48 3.31 20.81 0.62
N THR A 49 2.53 20.39 -0.37
CA THR A 49 1.43 19.43 -0.18
C THR A 49 1.90 18.14 0.47
N LYS A 50 3.06 17.61 0.06
CA LYS A 50 3.60 16.39 0.66
C LYS A 50 3.98 16.56 2.12
N ASN A 51 4.45 17.75 2.53
CA ASN A 51 4.74 18.03 3.94
C ASN A 51 3.44 18.04 4.77
N PHE A 52 2.40 18.66 4.24
CA PHE A 52 1.07 18.64 4.83
C PHE A 52 0.55 17.20 4.97
N CYS A 53 0.64 16.40 3.91
CA CYS A 53 0.21 15.00 3.94
C CYS A 53 0.97 14.19 5.00
N ALA A 54 2.28 14.38 5.10
CA ALA A 54 3.10 13.69 6.11
C ALA A 54 2.60 14.01 7.52
N ARG A 55 2.34 15.29 7.83
CA ARG A 55 1.82 15.70 9.13
C ARG A 55 0.45 15.11 9.43
N GLU A 56 -0.44 15.09 8.44
CA GLU A 56 -1.80 14.56 8.61
C GLU A 56 -1.79 13.04 8.85
N VAL A 57 -0.95 12.31 8.12
CA VAL A 57 -0.80 10.86 8.33
C VAL A 57 -0.25 10.57 9.72
N ILE A 58 0.78 11.28 10.14
CA ILE A 58 1.37 11.10 11.47
C ILE A 58 0.32 11.36 12.57
N ARG A 59 -0.49 12.41 12.44
CA ARG A 59 -1.57 12.71 13.38
C ARG A 59 -2.63 11.61 13.40
N PHE A 60 -2.99 11.08 12.24
CA PHE A 60 -3.96 10.00 12.13
C PHE A 60 -3.47 8.74 12.84
N ILE A 61 -2.22 8.36 12.62
CA ILE A 61 -1.61 7.18 13.28
C ILE A 61 -1.52 7.40 14.79
N ASP A 62 -1.17 8.61 15.23
CA ASP A 62 -1.14 8.95 16.65
C ASP A 62 -2.52 8.77 17.30
N ARG A 63 -3.58 9.24 16.65
CA ARG A 63 -4.95 9.03 17.14
C ARG A 63 -5.31 7.54 17.21
N LEU A 64 -4.95 6.76 16.20
CA LEU A 64 -5.19 5.32 16.22
C LEU A 64 -4.47 4.63 17.38
N SER A 65 -3.28 5.09 17.75
CA SER A 65 -2.50 4.50 18.83
C SER A 65 -3.19 4.56 20.20
N GLY A 66 -4.15 5.44 20.35
CA GLY A 66 -5.00 5.51 21.55
C GLY A 66 -5.92 4.30 21.72
N ASN A 67 -6.16 3.53 20.65
CA ASN A 67 -7.09 2.38 20.66
C ASN A 67 -6.38 1.04 20.81
N GLY A 68 -5.07 1.01 20.90
CA GLY A 68 -4.30 -0.22 21.03
C GLY A 68 -2.85 -0.08 20.61
N SER A 69 -2.12 -1.18 20.63
CA SER A 69 -0.73 -1.22 20.18
C SER A 69 -0.65 -1.17 18.65
N LEU A 70 0.19 -0.30 18.10
CA LEU A 70 0.39 -0.19 16.66
C LEU A 70 1.01 -1.45 16.04
N GLN A 71 1.61 -2.33 16.85
CA GLN A 71 2.13 -3.61 16.36
C GLN A 71 1.02 -4.65 16.14
N ASP A 72 -0.16 -4.40 16.68
CA ASP A 72 -1.33 -5.25 16.52
C ASP A 72 -2.30 -4.61 15.52
N TRP A 73 -3.25 -5.41 15.03
CA TRP A 73 -4.28 -4.89 14.15
C TRP A 73 -5.27 -4.03 14.94
N ILE A 74 -5.35 -2.75 14.60
CA ILE A 74 -6.27 -1.78 15.21
C ILE A 74 -7.40 -1.50 14.22
N SER A 75 -8.66 -1.60 14.66
CA SER A 75 -9.81 -1.32 13.80
C SER A 75 -9.79 0.12 13.27
N LEU A 76 -10.03 0.27 11.98
CA LEU A 76 -10.19 1.58 11.34
C LEU A 76 -11.61 2.14 11.43
N GLY A 77 -12.54 1.38 11.99
CA GLY A 77 -13.93 1.79 12.14
C GLY A 77 -14.90 0.74 11.62
N LYS A 78 -16.20 1.07 11.74
CA LYS A 78 -17.27 0.19 11.29
C LYS A 78 -17.20 0.03 9.76
N GLU A 79 -17.31 -1.20 9.29
CA GLU A 79 -17.24 -1.57 7.87
C GLU A 79 -15.88 -1.27 7.23
N LYS A 80 -14.86 -1.02 8.03
CA LYS A 80 -13.48 -0.86 7.59
C LYS A 80 -12.66 -2.07 8.05
N GLY A 81 -11.46 -2.19 7.49
CA GLY A 81 -10.49 -3.17 7.97
C GLY A 81 -9.74 -2.68 9.20
N SER A 82 -8.57 -3.24 9.40
CA SER A 82 -7.68 -2.90 10.51
C SER A 82 -6.33 -2.39 9.98
N PHE A 83 -5.62 -1.68 10.84
CA PHE A 83 -4.34 -1.07 10.54
C PHE A 83 -3.26 -1.56 11.50
N ARG A 84 -2.04 -1.76 11.03
CA ARG A 84 -0.89 -1.97 11.89
C ARG A 84 0.39 -1.43 11.27
N VAL A 85 1.38 -1.19 12.13
CA VAL A 85 2.75 -0.87 11.72
C VAL A 85 3.57 -2.17 11.75
N ILE A 86 4.29 -2.44 10.67
CA ILE A 86 5.17 -3.61 10.58
C ILE A 86 6.58 -3.19 10.96
N MET A 87 7.08 -3.75 12.05
CA MET A 87 8.47 -3.53 12.47
C MET A 87 9.45 -4.13 11.46
N GLU A 88 10.69 -3.71 11.50
CA GLU A 88 11.72 -4.25 10.63
C GLU A 88 11.87 -5.75 10.87
N GLN A 89 11.63 -6.55 9.83
CA GLN A 89 11.65 -7.99 9.89
C GLN A 89 12.40 -8.54 8.68
N LYS A 90 13.12 -9.63 8.89
CA LYS A 90 13.71 -10.37 7.77
C LYS A 90 12.80 -11.53 7.41
N PRO A 91 12.32 -11.57 6.15
CA PRO A 91 11.59 -12.74 5.66
C PRO A 91 12.51 -13.96 5.65
N LYS A 92 11.92 -15.14 5.85
CA LYS A 92 12.69 -16.40 5.92
C LYS A 92 13.02 -16.95 4.54
N THR A 93 12.11 -16.79 3.58
CA THR A 93 12.21 -17.42 2.25
C THR A 93 12.96 -16.55 1.26
N ILE A 94 12.59 -15.28 1.17
CA ILE A 94 13.17 -14.31 0.23
C ILE A 94 13.48 -13.04 0.99
N ASP A 95 14.71 -12.56 0.91
CA ASP A 95 15.15 -11.33 1.55
C ASP A 95 15.58 -10.32 0.49
N ALA A 96 14.77 -9.26 0.31
CA ALA A 96 15.02 -8.24 -0.69
C ALA A 96 16.35 -7.50 -0.46
N GLU A 97 16.72 -7.27 0.81
CA GLU A 97 17.99 -6.61 1.13
C GLU A 97 19.20 -7.47 0.73
N ALA A 98 19.11 -8.77 0.89
CA ALA A 98 20.16 -9.69 0.48
C ALA A 98 20.28 -9.78 -1.04
N ILE A 99 19.16 -9.69 -1.76
CA ILE A 99 19.14 -9.83 -3.22
C ILE A 99 19.53 -8.54 -3.93
N TYR A 100 18.98 -7.40 -3.48
CA TYR A 100 19.19 -6.11 -4.15
C TYR A 100 20.32 -5.30 -3.52
N ALA A 101 20.12 -4.82 -2.31
CA ALA A 101 21.14 -4.14 -1.53
C ALA A 101 20.65 -3.94 -0.10
N GLU A 102 21.54 -4.04 0.85
CA GLU A 102 21.25 -3.82 2.25
C GLU A 102 21.10 -2.32 2.55
N GLY A 103 20.26 -1.99 3.50
CA GLY A 103 20.10 -0.65 4.04
C GLY A 103 19.23 0.31 3.24
N LYS A 104 18.72 -0.06 2.08
CA LYS A 104 17.82 0.80 1.30
C LYS A 104 16.38 0.65 1.77
N ASN A 105 15.71 1.78 1.95
CA ASN A 105 14.32 1.82 2.41
C ASN A 105 13.38 1.03 1.51
N ASP A 106 13.53 1.13 0.19
CA ASP A 106 12.73 0.38 -0.78
C ASP A 106 12.76 -1.12 -0.51
N HIS A 107 13.94 -1.65 -0.21
CA HIS A 107 14.12 -3.09 0.03
C HIS A 107 13.53 -3.51 1.38
N LYS A 108 13.60 -2.64 2.37
CA LYS A 108 12.94 -2.85 3.67
C LYS A 108 11.42 -2.88 3.54
N ILE A 109 10.86 -2.02 2.68
CA ILE A 109 9.43 -1.99 2.39
C ILE A 109 8.99 -3.30 1.71
N ILE A 110 9.75 -3.77 0.73
CA ILE A 110 9.49 -5.06 0.08
C ILE A 110 9.54 -6.19 1.12
N ASN A 111 10.54 -6.17 2.01
CA ASN A 111 10.66 -7.18 3.06
C ASN A 111 9.47 -7.18 4.01
N ALA A 112 8.89 -6.03 4.32
CA ALA A 112 7.67 -5.97 5.12
C ALA A 112 6.50 -6.70 4.44
N ALA A 113 6.35 -6.53 3.14
CA ALA A 113 5.32 -7.23 2.36
C ALA A 113 5.59 -8.74 2.31
N LEU A 114 6.84 -9.13 2.10
CA LEU A 114 7.24 -10.54 2.11
C LEU A 114 7.01 -11.20 3.47
N TYR A 115 7.33 -10.50 4.54
CA TYR A 115 7.08 -10.95 5.91
C TYR A 115 5.60 -11.21 6.16
N LEU A 116 4.74 -10.29 5.75
CA LEU A 116 3.30 -10.47 5.88
C LEU A 116 2.79 -11.65 5.05
N LYS A 117 3.29 -11.80 3.85
CA LYS A 117 2.94 -12.93 2.97
C LYS A 117 3.27 -14.27 3.62
N GLU A 118 4.42 -14.35 4.29
CA GLU A 118 4.82 -15.57 5.02
C GLU A 118 3.97 -15.84 6.26
N ASN A 119 3.62 -14.79 7.00
CA ASN A 119 2.97 -14.91 8.29
C ASN A 119 1.45 -14.92 8.22
N GLU A 120 0.87 -14.48 7.11
CA GLU A 120 -0.58 -14.49 6.89
C GLU A 120 -0.92 -15.13 5.54
N PRO A 121 -0.66 -16.44 5.38
CA PRO A 121 -0.80 -17.11 4.08
C PRO A 121 -2.25 -17.21 3.59
N LYS A 122 -3.22 -17.00 4.47
CA LYS A 122 -4.64 -17.01 4.11
C LYS A 122 -5.11 -15.70 3.49
N LYS A 123 -4.30 -14.65 3.55
CA LYS A 123 -4.63 -13.33 3.00
C LYS A 123 -3.75 -13.03 1.80
N THR A 124 -4.27 -12.24 0.88
CA THR A 124 -3.48 -11.74 -0.25
C THR A 124 -2.79 -10.45 0.18
N VAL A 125 -1.46 -10.40 0.06
CA VAL A 125 -0.67 -9.20 0.40
C VAL A 125 -0.30 -8.46 -0.87
N THR A 126 -0.64 -7.18 -0.94
CA THR A 126 -0.36 -6.30 -2.08
C THR A 126 0.42 -5.08 -1.61
N LEU A 127 1.56 -4.83 -2.24
CA LEU A 127 2.30 -3.58 -2.03
C LEU A 127 1.70 -2.49 -2.94
N VAL A 128 1.36 -1.35 -2.36
CA VAL A 128 0.82 -0.20 -3.11
C VAL A 128 1.86 0.90 -3.10
N THR A 129 2.28 1.33 -4.28
CA THR A 129 3.31 2.36 -4.42
C THR A 129 3.15 3.11 -5.74
N LYS A 130 3.44 4.39 -5.74
CA LYS A 130 3.51 5.21 -6.96
C LYS A 130 4.86 5.13 -7.65
N ASP A 131 5.84 4.52 -7.00
CA ASP A 131 7.19 4.34 -7.55
C ASP A 131 7.24 3.12 -8.47
N ILE A 132 7.46 3.34 -9.75
CA ILE A 132 7.51 2.28 -10.77
C ILE A 132 8.63 1.30 -10.48
N ASN A 133 9.82 1.78 -10.09
CA ASN A 133 10.96 0.91 -9.82
C ASN A 133 10.70 0.01 -8.61
N LEU A 134 10.08 0.55 -7.58
CA LEU A 134 9.71 -0.25 -6.41
C LEU A 134 8.70 -1.34 -6.78
N ARG A 135 7.70 -1.01 -7.62
CA ARG A 135 6.74 -2.02 -8.10
C ARG A 135 7.43 -3.14 -8.88
N ILE A 136 8.34 -2.79 -9.77
CA ILE A 136 9.07 -3.78 -10.58
C ILE A 136 9.91 -4.69 -9.68
N LYS A 137 10.65 -4.12 -8.74
CA LYS A 137 11.47 -4.88 -7.79
C LYS A 137 10.63 -5.84 -6.94
N ALA A 138 9.48 -5.37 -6.46
CA ALA A 138 8.57 -6.18 -5.67
C ALA A 138 8.01 -7.36 -6.49
N LYS A 139 7.55 -7.08 -7.71
CA LYS A 139 7.02 -8.12 -8.61
C LYS A 139 8.06 -9.17 -8.96
N ALA A 140 9.32 -8.75 -9.14
CA ALA A 140 10.42 -9.67 -9.43
C ALA A 140 10.65 -10.68 -8.29
N LEU A 141 10.29 -10.32 -7.06
CA LEU A 141 10.39 -11.21 -5.89
C LEU A 141 9.06 -11.92 -5.56
N GLY A 142 8.08 -11.87 -6.46
CA GLY A 142 6.80 -12.55 -6.29
C GLY A 142 5.79 -11.81 -5.40
N VAL A 143 6.02 -10.52 -5.13
CA VAL A 143 5.07 -9.67 -4.39
C VAL A 143 4.12 -9.02 -5.39
N ILE A 144 2.82 -9.13 -5.13
CA ILE A 144 1.81 -8.39 -5.89
C ILE A 144 2.01 -6.90 -5.59
N ALA A 145 2.13 -6.08 -6.61
CA ALA A 145 2.33 -4.65 -6.45
C ALA A 145 1.46 -3.86 -7.42
N GLU A 146 0.85 -2.79 -6.92
CA GLU A 146 -0.10 -1.96 -7.67
C GLU A 146 0.22 -0.47 -7.49
N ASP A 147 -0.17 0.35 -8.48
CA ASP A 147 -0.14 1.80 -8.35
C ASP A 147 -1.34 2.26 -7.51
N TYR A 148 -1.23 3.44 -6.91
CA TYR A 148 -2.32 4.07 -6.18
C TYR A 148 -2.97 5.14 -7.05
N GLU A 149 -4.28 4.99 -7.28
CA GLU A 149 -5.13 6.04 -7.83
C GLU A 149 -6.12 6.44 -6.74
N THR A 150 -6.21 7.72 -6.44
CA THR A 150 -7.03 8.24 -5.34
C THR A 150 -8.46 7.70 -5.38
N GLY A 151 -8.84 6.99 -4.32
CA GLY A 151 -10.17 6.44 -4.14
C GLY A 151 -10.52 5.21 -4.97
N LYS A 152 -9.60 4.62 -5.75
CA LYS A 152 -9.93 3.56 -6.72
C LYS A 152 -9.10 2.28 -6.62
N VAL A 153 -8.04 2.23 -5.84
CA VAL A 153 -7.12 1.09 -5.84
C VAL A 153 -7.78 -0.21 -5.41
N ALA A 154 -8.70 -0.11 -4.49
CA ALA A 154 -9.33 -1.29 -3.92
C ALA A 154 -10.51 -1.82 -4.74
N ILE A 155 -10.98 -1.07 -5.70
CA ILE A 155 -12.00 -1.54 -6.65
C ILE A 155 -11.28 -2.34 -7.74
N THR A 156 -10.80 -3.30 -7.33
CA THR A 156 -10.03 -4.43 -7.76
C THR A 156 -10.03 -4.73 -9.24
N SER A 157 -8.87 -5.01 -9.71
CA SER A 157 -8.60 -5.80 -10.91
C SER A 157 -9.57 -6.96 -11.17
N GLU A 158 -10.21 -7.53 -10.17
CA GLU A 158 -11.17 -8.62 -10.36
C GLU A 158 -12.53 -8.15 -10.89
N GLU A 159 -13.06 -7.04 -10.40
CA GLU A 159 -14.30 -6.48 -10.95
C GLU A 159 -14.08 -5.83 -12.33
N LYS A 160 -12.89 -5.25 -12.54
CA LYS A 160 -12.55 -4.71 -13.85
C LYS A 160 -12.33 -5.76 -14.92
N SER A 161 -11.81 -6.93 -14.57
CA SER A 161 -11.59 -8.00 -15.54
C SER A 161 -12.90 -8.66 -16.02
N ASN A 162 -13.96 -8.60 -15.24
CA ASN A 162 -15.24 -9.21 -15.60
C ASN A 162 -16.21 -8.28 -16.32
N THR A 163 -16.02 -6.96 -16.22
CA THR A 163 -16.95 -5.98 -16.80
C THR A 163 -16.36 -5.11 -17.90
N SER A 164 -15.03 -5.14 -18.06
CA SER A 164 -14.39 -4.09 -18.85
C SER A 164 -13.79 -4.51 -20.19
N GLU A 165 -13.77 -5.80 -20.52
CA GLU A 165 -13.21 -6.24 -21.80
C GLU A 165 -13.97 -5.70 -23.02
N GLY A 166 -15.27 -5.41 -22.88
CA GLY A 166 -16.06 -4.79 -23.94
C GLY A 166 -16.06 -3.28 -23.93
N VAL A 167 -16.09 -2.67 -22.74
CA VAL A 167 -16.33 -1.23 -22.60
C VAL A 167 -15.02 -0.42 -22.71
N ASP A 168 -13.91 -0.96 -22.23
CA ASP A 168 -12.65 -0.25 -22.29
C ASP A 168 -12.02 -0.25 -23.70
N SER A 169 -12.26 -1.29 -24.49
CA SER A 169 -11.79 -1.32 -25.87
C SER A 169 -12.53 -0.32 -26.75
N GLU A 170 -13.81 -0.08 -26.50
CA GLU A 170 -14.57 0.95 -27.21
C GLU A 170 -14.16 2.36 -26.79
N ARG A 171 -13.97 2.60 -25.50
CA ARG A 171 -13.46 3.88 -24.98
C ARG A 171 -12.08 4.22 -25.47
N ILE A 172 -11.20 3.25 -25.51
CA ILE A 172 -9.84 3.44 -26.03
C ILE A 172 -9.88 3.75 -27.53
N ARG A 173 -10.73 3.06 -28.29
CA ARG A 173 -10.95 3.36 -29.71
C ARG A 173 -11.55 4.74 -29.94
N GLU A 174 -12.50 5.18 -29.14
CA GLU A 174 -13.07 6.52 -29.21
C GLU A 174 -12.03 7.60 -28.90
N ILE A 175 -11.16 7.40 -27.92
CA ILE A 175 -10.10 8.33 -27.57
C ILE A 175 -9.09 8.44 -28.71
N PHE A 176 -8.68 7.32 -29.32
CA PHE A 176 -7.77 7.31 -30.44
C PHE A 176 -8.36 7.87 -31.74
N THR A 177 -9.66 7.72 -31.96
CA THR A 177 -10.35 8.30 -33.13
C THR A 177 -10.67 9.77 -32.96
N LYS A 178 -10.97 10.26 -31.77
CA LYS A 178 -11.29 11.67 -31.49
C LYS A 178 -10.05 12.54 -31.24
N GLY A 179 -8.91 11.94 -30.93
CA GLY A 179 -7.66 12.65 -30.69
C GLY A 179 -6.86 12.96 -31.96
N ARG A 180 -7.44 12.69 -33.10
CA ARG A 180 -6.87 13.02 -34.40
C ARG A 180 -7.76 14.05 -35.10
#